data_4643f85708077fdfae6c460f0e81607b
#
_entry.id   4643f85708077fdfae6c460f0e81607b
#
_cell.length_a   1.000
_cell.length_b   1.000
_cell.length_c   1.000
_cell.angle_alpha   90.00
_cell.angle_beta   90.00
_cell.angle_gamma   90.00
#
_symmetry.space_group_name_H-M   'P 1'
#
loop_
_entity.id
_entity.type
_entity.pdbx_description
1 polymer ?
#
loop_
_entity_poly.entity_id
_entity_poly.type
_entity_poly.pdbx_seq_one_letter_code
_entity_poly.pdbx_strand_id
1 'polypeptide(L)'
;MRKIILLLFISSMSHSLSAQPTEILQGAWVREEKEKKTVILITDQLISVAAYNEKEKKFLYTWGGSYVLHEGQLQLQYEWSSNDSNLVNTSASIPFFIKGNKLSLGENLTELERGPAVPSGDLQGVWIISGTYTDGGLNKRPNPFLPRRTMKLIVGDYFQWVSYNVVTKKFFDAGGGRQTHAKGVYSEEIGYFTKATASVGKKMTFTYAIDGDDWRHSGQKSTGGQLDECWTRRRYIELQFKPGSN
;
A
#
# COMPACT_ATOMS: atom_id res chain seq x y z
N MET A 1 9.37 60.53 -44.42
CA MET A 1 10.05 59.53 -43.54
C MET A 1 8.99 58.81 -42.72
N ARG A 2 8.59 57.59 -43.14
CA ARG A 2 7.59 56.79 -42.42
C ARG A 2 8.32 55.91 -41.39
N LYS A 3 8.02 56.11 -40.10
CA LYS A 3 8.52 55.23 -39.03
C LYS A 3 7.65 53.97 -38.96
N ILE A 4 8.26 52.79 -39.22
CA ILE A 4 7.65 51.47 -39.02
C ILE A 4 7.87 51.11 -37.56
N ILE A 5 6.79 50.99 -36.80
CA ILE A 5 6.81 50.46 -35.42
C ILE A 5 6.61 48.93 -35.52
N LEU A 6 7.66 48.18 -35.19
CA LEU A 6 7.66 46.73 -35.12
C LEU A 6 7.11 46.32 -33.74
N LEU A 7 5.86 45.84 -33.68
CA LEU A 7 5.26 45.26 -32.47
C LEU A 7 5.74 43.79 -32.34
N LEU A 8 6.63 43.55 -31.37
CA LEU A 8 7.01 42.20 -30.95
C LEU A 8 5.88 41.62 -30.09
N PHE A 9 5.16 40.67 -30.64
CA PHE A 9 4.24 39.80 -29.88
C PHE A 9 5.06 38.76 -29.09
N ILE A 10 5.26 38.97 -27.80
CA ILE A 10 5.78 37.95 -26.89
C ILE A 10 4.60 37.02 -26.53
N SER A 11 4.53 35.89 -27.23
CA SER A 11 3.61 34.81 -26.86
C SER A 11 4.16 34.12 -25.61
N SER A 12 3.61 34.45 -24.44
CA SER A 12 3.83 33.69 -23.21
C SER A 12 3.10 32.34 -23.31
N MET A 13 3.84 31.30 -23.65
CA MET A 13 3.38 29.91 -23.50
C MET A 13 3.22 29.62 -22.00
N SER A 14 2.03 29.81 -21.48
CA SER A 14 1.65 29.29 -20.17
C SER A 14 1.64 27.76 -20.25
N HIS A 15 2.68 27.12 -19.75
CA HIS A 15 2.66 25.68 -19.52
C HIS A 15 1.69 25.44 -18.36
N SER A 16 0.45 25.07 -18.68
CA SER A 16 -0.46 24.50 -17.69
C SER A 16 0.16 23.20 -17.20
N LEU A 17 0.76 23.19 -16.00
CA LEU A 17 1.02 21.96 -15.29
C LEU A 17 -0.34 21.32 -14.99
N SER A 18 -0.80 20.41 -15.86
CA SER A 18 -1.94 19.56 -15.59
C SER A 18 -1.56 18.70 -14.40
N ALA A 19 -2.19 18.93 -13.25
CA ALA A 19 -2.10 18.05 -12.10
C ALA A 19 -2.50 16.63 -12.57
N GLN A 20 -1.58 15.67 -12.48
CA GLN A 20 -1.88 14.30 -12.85
C GLN A 20 -2.94 13.74 -11.90
N PRO A 21 -4.06 13.18 -12.39
CA PRO A 21 -5.10 12.64 -11.53
C PRO A 21 -4.52 11.56 -10.61
N THR A 22 -4.96 11.57 -9.35
CA THR A 22 -4.58 10.57 -8.34
C THR A 22 -4.79 9.14 -8.82
N GLU A 23 -5.82 8.91 -9.64
CA GLU A 23 -6.15 7.61 -10.23
C GLU A 23 -5.04 7.02 -11.10
N ILE A 24 -4.25 7.85 -11.79
CA ILE A 24 -3.14 7.37 -12.63
C ILE A 24 -1.99 6.81 -11.77
N LEU A 25 -1.81 7.34 -10.56
CA LEU A 25 -0.77 6.91 -9.65
C LEU A 25 -1.11 5.60 -8.93
N GLN A 26 -2.41 5.34 -8.69
CA GLN A 26 -2.85 4.13 -8.00
C GLN A 26 -2.47 2.87 -8.77
N GLY A 27 -2.10 1.84 -8.04
CA GLY A 27 -1.70 0.55 -8.59
C GLY A 27 -0.52 -0.07 -7.88
N ALA A 28 -0.13 -1.23 -8.37
CA ALA A 28 1.11 -1.89 -7.99
C ALA A 28 2.21 -1.49 -8.97
N TRP A 29 3.35 -1.09 -8.46
CA TRP A 29 4.52 -0.70 -9.21
C TRP A 29 5.71 -1.56 -8.79
N VAL A 30 6.45 -2.10 -9.75
CA VAL A 30 7.45 -3.13 -9.49
C VAL A 30 8.76 -2.77 -10.18
N ARG A 31 9.86 -3.01 -9.48
CA ARG A 31 11.21 -2.98 -10.04
C ARG A 31 11.95 -4.23 -9.62
N GLU A 32 12.56 -4.89 -10.59
CA GLU A 32 13.44 -6.04 -10.35
C GLU A 32 14.85 -5.67 -10.79
N GLU A 33 15.79 -5.71 -9.86
CA GLU A 33 17.22 -5.48 -10.11
C GLU A 33 18.01 -6.65 -9.57
N LYS A 34 18.65 -7.42 -10.47
CA LYS A 34 19.38 -8.64 -10.12
C LYS A 34 18.48 -9.59 -9.31
N GLU A 35 18.66 -9.61 -8.00
CA GLU A 35 17.89 -10.46 -7.08
C GLU A 35 16.99 -9.67 -6.13
N LYS A 36 17.05 -8.32 -6.20
CA LYS A 36 16.22 -7.43 -5.40
C LYS A 36 14.95 -7.09 -6.15
N LYS A 37 13.81 -7.34 -5.52
CA LYS A 37 12.49 -6.90 -5.96
C LYS A 37 12.01 -5.78 -5.05
N THR A 38 11.58 -4.68 -5.65
CA THR A 38 10.91 -3.57 -4.95
C THR A 38 9.49 -3.51 -5.46
N VAL A 39 8.52 -3.54 -4.54
CA VAL A 39 7.09 -3.43 -4.82
C VAL A 39 6.56 -2.21 -4.10
N ILE A 40 5.86 -1.36 -4.83
CA ILE A 40 5.15 -0.19 -4.30
C ILE A 40 3.67 -0.39 -4.56
N LEU A 41 2.88 -0.38 -3.50
CA LEU A 41 1.43 -0.44 -3.56
C LEU A 41 0.87 0.93 -3.24
N ILE A 42 0.12 1.50 -4.17
CA ILE A 42 -0.48 2.84 -4.03
C ILE A 42 -1.99 2.72 -4.18
N THR A 43 -2.69 3.14 -3.16
CA THR A 43 -4.16 3.28 -3.14
C THR A 43 -4.54 4.75 -3.22
N ASP A 44 -5.80 5.09 -3.04
CA ASP A 44 -6.27 6.48 -2.94
C ASP A 44 -5.75 7.23 -1.70
N GLN A 45 -5.29 6.52 -0.67
CA GLN A 45 -4.94 7.10 0.64
C GLN A 45 -3.56 6.72 1.15
N LEU A 46 -3.01 5.61 0.64
CA LEU A 46 -1.81 4.99 1.19
C LEU A 46 -0.80 4.61 0.13
N ILE A 47 0.47 4.82 0.49
CA ILE A 47 1.61 4.22 -0.21
C ILE A 47 2.31 3.24 0.72
N SER A 48 2.67 2.09 0.19
CA SER A 48 3.45 1.06 0.87
C SER A 48 4.57 0.60 -0.03
N VAL A 49 5.79 0.61 0.47
CA VAL A 49 6.98 0.14 -0.23
C VAL A 49 7.55 -1.06 0.51
N ALA A 50 7.86 -2.11 -0.23
CA ALA A 50 8.59 -3.26 0.29
C ALA A 50 9.71 -3.65 -0.67
N ALA A 51 10.88 -3.99 -0.13
CA ALA A 51 11.99 -4.53 -0.89
C ALA A 51 12.46 -5.86 -0.26
N TYR A 52 12.71 -6.84 -1.12
CA TYR A 52 13.07 -8.19 -0.71
C TYR A 52 13.80 -8.95 -1.82
N ASN A 53 14.43 -10.07 -1.48
CA ASN A 53 14.98 -11.04 -2.39
C ASN A 53 14.26 -12.37 -2.18
N GLU A 54 13.43 -12.76 -3.15
CA GLU A 54 12.64 -14.00 -3.08
C GLU A 54 13.54 -15.25 -3.08
N LYS A 55 14.59 -15.25 -3.86
CA LYS A 55 15.52 -16.36 -4.04
C LYS A 55 16.26 -16.70 -2.76
N GLU A 56 16.77 -15.66 -2.10
CA GLU A 56 17.45 -15.76 -0.82
C GLU A 56 16.48 -15.82 0.37
N LYS A 57 15.17 -15.65 0.13
CA LYS A 57 14.13 -15.53 1.16
C LYS A 57 14.43 -14.39 2.15
N LYS A 58 15.02 -13.32 1.66
CA LYS A 58 15.53 -12.22 2.47
C LYS A 58 14.66 -10.99 2.33
N PHE A 59 14.04 -10.58 3.43
CA PHE A 59 13.43 -9.27 3.56
C PHE A 59 14.52 -8.20 3.70
N LEU A 60 14.35 -7.05 3.04
CA LEU A 60 15.29 -5.93 3.12
C LEU A 60 14.71 -4.78 3.92
N TYR A 61 13.58 -4.21 3.49
CA TYR A 61 12.90 -3.14 4.20
C TYR A 61 11.45 -2.98 3.75
N THR A 62 10.66 -2.31 4.59
CA THR A 62 9.35 -1.74 4.23
C THR A 62 9.14 -0.42 4.95
N TRP A 63 8.48 0.49 4.27
CA TRP A 63 7.99 1.75 4.82
C TRP A 63 6.72 2.18 4.10
N GLY A 64 5.98 3.08 4.73
CA GLY A 64 4.78 3.63 4.11
C GLY A 64 3.96 4.48 5.07
N GLY A 65 2.84 4.94 4.57
CA GLY A 65 1.93 5.80 5.31
C GLY A 65 0.86 6.43 4.41
N SER A 66 0.09 7.33 4.99
CA SER A 66 -0.89 8.11 4.26
C SER A 66 -0.24 9.21 3.44
N TYR A 67 -0.86 9.56 2.32
CA TYR A 67 -0.37 10.64 1.48
C TYR A 67 -1.51 11.51 0.94
N VAL A 68 -1.14 12.71 0.53
CA VAL A 68 -1.95 13.57 -0.34
C VAL A 68 -1.09 14.05 -1.50
N LEU A 69 -1.73 14.36 -2.64
CA LEU A 69 -1.06 14.98 -3.76
C LEU A 69 -1.13 16.49 -3.62
N HIS A 70 0.02 17.14 -3.67
CA HIS A 70 0.12 18.59 -3.65
C HIS A 70 1.23 19.03 -4.59
N GLU A 71 0.91 19.94 -5.53
CA GLU A 71 1.87 20.52 -6.50
C GLU A 71 2.70 19.47 -7.26
N GLY A 72 2.08 18.35 -7.67
CA GLY A 72 2.75 17.29 -8.41
C GLY A 72 3.70 16.43 -7.59
N GLN A 73 3.62 16.51 -6.26
CA GLN A 73 4.40 15.70 -5.33
C GLN A 73 3.49 14.90 -4.39
N LEU A 74 4.01 13.77 -3.92
CA LEU A 74 3.43 13.01 -2.83
C LEU A 74 3.85 13.64 -1.50
N GLN A 75 2.90 14.21 -0.77
CA GLN A 75 3.11 14.60 0.62
C GLN A 75 2.81 13.39 1.49
N LEU A 76 3.84 12.66 1.84
CA LEU A 76 3.77 11.42 2.62
C LEU A 76 3.85 11.71 4.12
N GLN A 77 2.95 11.15 4.90
CA GLN A 77 3.03 11.04 6.36
C GLN A 77 3.41 9.61 6.72
N TYR A 78 4.62 9.39 7.21
CA TYR A 78 5.09 8.05 7.56
C TYR A 78 4.33 7.45 8.76
N GLU A 79 3.79 6.26 8.59
CA GLU A 79 3.16 5.47 9.66
C GLU A 79 4.04 4.32 10.14
N TRP A 80 4.88 3.78 9.27
CA TRP A 80 5.86 2.75 9.62
C TRP A 80 7.13 2.85 8.79
N SER A 81 8.22 2.38 9.38
CA SER A 81 9.48 2.08 8.73
C SER A 81 10.14 0.93 9.47
N SER A 82 10.63 -0.07 8.73
CA SER A 82 11.27 -1.24 9.33
C SER A 82 12.74 -1.03 9.69
N ASN A 83 13.39 -0.04 9.09
CA ASN A 83 14.83 0.23 9.22
C ASN A 83 15.16 1.60 9.83
N ASP A 84 14.19 2.51 9.91
CA ASP A 84 14.39 3.80 10.56
C ASP A 84 13.10 4.26 11.27
N SER A 85 13.02 4.02 12.57
CA SER A 85 11.88 4.42 13.40
C SER A 85 11.73 5.93 13.55
N ASN A 86 12.77 6.74 13.28
CA ASN A 86 12.70 8.20 13.37
C ASN A 86 11.82 8.80 12.29
N LEU A 87 11.67 8.12 11.16
CA LEU A 87 10.76 8.55 10.09
C LEU A 87 9.29 8.53 10.53
N VAL A 88 8.90 7.64 11.44
CA VAL A 88 7.49 7.49 11.86
C VAL A 88 6.99 8.79 12.50
N ASN A 89 5.82 9.25 12.06
CA ASN A 89 5.20 10.54 12.38
C ASN A 89 5.92 11.76 11.80
N THR A 90 6.86 11.59 10.86
CA THR A 90 7.38 12.69 10.05
C THR A 90 6.72 12.72 8.67
N SER A 91 6.85 13.85 7.99
CA SER A 91 6.37 14.03 6.63
C SER A 91 7.53 14.18 5.66
N ALA A 92 7.32 13.74 4.42
CA ALA A 92 8.24 13.95 3.31
C ALA A 92 7.49 14.33 2.04
N SER A 93 8.09 15.23 1.26
CA SER A 93 7.62 15.55 -0.08
C SER A 93 8.41 14.72 -1.08
N ILE A 94 7.72 13.85 -1.81
CA ILE A 94 8.36 12.90 -2.73
C ILE A 94 7.93 13.25 -4.16
N PRO A 95 8.86 13.73 -5.00
CA PRO A 95 8.57 13.99 -6.39
C PRO A 95 8.28 12.67 -7.13
N PHE A 96 7.34 12.70 -8.06
CA PHE A 96 7.06 11.57 -8.93
C PHE A 96 6.76 12.02 -10.35
N PHE A 97 7.00 11.11 -11.28
CA PHE A 97 6.67 11.29 -12.68
C PHE A 97 6.15 9.99 -13.27
N ILE A 98 5.06 10.06 -14.05
CA ILE A 98 4.48 8.90 -14.73
C ILE A 98 4.54 9.12 -16.23
N LYS A 99 5.07 8.12 -16.94
CA LYS A 99 5.10 8.07 -18.40
C LYS A 99 4.63 6.68 -18.87
N GLY A 100 3.40 6.59 -19.38
CA GLY A 100 2.80 5.31 -19.73
C GLY A 100 2.75 4.36 -18.54
N ASN A 101 3.36 3.21 -18.64
CA ASN A 101 3.42 2.19 -17.60
C ASN A 101 4.63 2.31 -16.66
N LYS A 102 5.32 3.46 -16.66
CA LYS A 102 6.49 3.70 -15.83
C LYS A 102 6.24 4.79 -14.81
N LEU A 103 6.60 4.53 -13.56
CA LEU A 103 6.62 5.47 -12.45
C LEU A 103 8.07 5.75 -12.07
N SER A 104 8.46 7.01 -12.07
CA SER A 104 9.70 7.47 -11.43
C SER A 104 9.35 8.10 -10.10
N LEU A 105 9.97 7.65 -9.00
CA LEU A 105 9.67 8.09 -7.65
C LEU A 105 10.93 8.49 -6.89
N GLY A 106 10.83 9.59 -6.12
CA GLY A 106 11.90 10.14 -5.29
C GLY A 106 12.93 10.95 -6.07
N GLU A 107 13.89 11.55 -5.35
CA GLU A 107 14.90 12.43 -5.93
C GLU A 107 15.79 11.74 -6.98
N ASN A 108 16.09 10.47 -6.78
CA ASN A 108 16.88 9.66 -7.73
C ASN A 108 16.05 9.09 -8.88
N LEU A 109 14.78 9.48 -8.99
CA LEU A 109 13.85 9.06 -10.04
C LEU A 109 13.92 7.53 -10.31
N THR A 110 13.87 6.74 -9.24
CA THR A 110 13.86 5.28 -9.33
C THR A 110 12.68 4.85 -10.20
N GLU A 111 12.98 4.26 -11.35
CA GLU A 111 11.96 3.81 -12.31
C GLU A 111 11.38 2.45 -11.90
N LEU A 112 10.05 2.36 -11.89
CA LEU A 112 9.28 1.14 -11.64
C LEU A 112 8.32 0.93 -12.79
N GLU A 113 7.99 -0.31 -13.09
CA GLU A 113 6.98 -0.68 -14.07
C GLU A 113 5.65 -0.97 -13.38
N ARG A 114 4.56 -0.60 -14.05
CA ARG A 114 3.22 -0.93 -13.57
C ARG A 114 3.01 -2.44 -13.62
N GLY A 115 2.59 -3.00 -12.50
CA GLY A 115 2.15 -4.39 -12.43
C GLY A 115 0.95 -4.66 -13.34
N PRO A 116 0.63 -5.93 -13.62
CA PRO A 116 -0.50 -6.30 -14.45
C PRO A 116 -1.80 -5.64 -13.97
N ALA A 117 -2.59 -5.16 -14.92
CA ALA A 117 -3.94 -4.71 -14.63
C ALA A 117 -4.77 -5.92 -14.20
N VAL A 118 -5.27 -5.88 -12.98
CA VAL A 118 -6.20 -6.88 -12.47
C VAL A 118 -7.58 -6.25 -12.42
N PRO A 119 -8.65 -6.94 -12.81
CA PRO A 119 -10.00 -6.44 -12.67
C PRO A 119 -10.24 -5.94 -11.25
N SER A 120 -10.97 -4.84 -11.12
CA SER A 120 -11.41 -4.35 -9.82
C SER A 120 -12.18 -5.46 -9.11
N GLY A 121 -11.75 -5.80 -7.91
CA GLY A 121 -12.38 -6.83 -7.08
C GLY A 121 -12.77 -6.27 -5.72
N ASP A 122 -13.63 -6.97 -5.05
CA ASP A 122 -14.19 -6.60 -3.75
C ASP A 122 -13.12 -6.54 -2.63
N LEU A 123 -11.99 -7.25 -2.79
CA LEU A 123 -10.86 -7.19 -1.84
C LEU A 123 -9.86 -6.07 -2.10
N GLN A 124 -9.89 -5.39 -3.25
CA GLN A 124 -8.94 -4.30 -3.52
C GLN A 124 -9.07 -3.17 -2.49
N GLY A 125 -7.93 -2.67 -2.02
CA GLY A 125 -7.87 -1.54 -1.07
C GLY A 125 -7.10 -1.84 0.21
N VAL A 126 -7.44 -1.11 1.28
CA VAL A 126 -6.72 -1.13 2.56
C VAL A 126 -7.62 -1.62 3.67
N TRP A 127 -7.14 -2.61 4.41
CA TRP A 127 -7.85 -3.30 5.45
C TRP A 127 -7.08 -3.27 6.77
N ILE A 128 -7.78 -3.12 7.89
CA ILE A 128 -7.23 -3.22 9.24
C ILE A 128 -7.87 -4.41 9.94
N ILE A 129 -7.06 -5.24 10.59
CA ILE A 129 -7.60 -6.34 11.39
C ILE A 129 -8.45 -5.79 12.54
N SER A 130 -9.72 -6.11 12.53
CA SER A 130 -10.72 -5.56 13.44
C SER A 130 -11.31 -6.56 14.41
N GLY A 131 -11.08 -7.85 14.22
CA GLY A 131 -11.63 -8.88 15.10
C GLY A 131 -11.25 -10.29 14.71
N THR A 132 -11.86 -11.25 15.40
CA THR A 132 -11.74 -12.68 15.15
C THR A 132 -13.10 -13.34 15.25
N TYR A 133 -13.31 -14.39 14.48
CA TYR A 133 -14.48 -15.26 14.60
C TYR A 133 -14.14 -16.44 15.51
N THR A 134 -15.06 -16.75 16.40
CA THR A 134 -15.02 -17.90 17.33
C THR A 134 -16.38 -18.57 17.32
N ASP A 135 -16.56 -19.66 18.07
CA ASP A 135 -17.84 -20.37 18.19
C ASP A 135 -18.97 -19.47 18.72
N GLY A 136 -18.64 -18.41 19.45
CA GLY A 136 -19.58 -17.36 19.90
C GLY A 136 -19.89 -16.27 18.87
N GLY A 137 -19.36 -16.39 17.65
CA GLY A 137 -19.54 -15.42 16.59
C GLY A 137 -18.39 -14.42 16.45
N LEU A 138 -18.66 -13.24 15.86
CA LEU A 138 -17.67 -12.21 15.64
C LEU A 138 -17.34 -11.45 16.93
N ASN A 139 -16.07 -11.51 17.34
CA ASN A 139 -15.53 -10.72 18.42
C ASN A 139 -14.73 -9.53 17.84
N LYS A 140 -15.37 -8.38 17.66
CA LYS A 140 -14.74 -7.15 17.18
C LYS A 140 -14.02 -6.40 18.29
N ARG A 141 -12.89 -5.81 17.93
CA ARG A 141 -12.16 -4.87 18.80
C ARG A 141 -12.96 -3.59 18.96
N PRO A 142 -13.07 -3.01 20.16
CA PRO A 142 -13.81 -1.77 20.38
C PRO A 142 -13.30 -0.59 19.55
N ASN A 143 -11.98 -0.49 19.37
CA ASN A 143 -11.33 0.49 18.49
C ASN A 143 -10.19 -0.18 17.72
N PRO A 144 -10.42 -0.64 16.48
CA PRO A 144 -9.38 -1.24 15.66
C PRO A 144 -8.35 -0.23 15.15
N PHE A 145 -8.63 1.09 15.23
CA PHE A 145 -7.68 2.17 14.89
C PHE A 145 -6.79 2.58 16.08
N LEU A 146 -6.44 1.62 16.91
CA LEU A 146 -5.49 1.80 18.02
C LEU A 146 -4.08 2.15 17.51
N PRO A 147 -3.18 2.71 18.38
CA PRO A 147 -1.80 2.99 17.99
C PRO A 147 -1.08 1.79 17.38
N ARG A 148 -1.31 0.57 17.88
CA ARG A 148 -0.82 -0.67 17.27
C ARG A 148 -1.86 -1.18 16.26
N ARG A 149 -1.43 -1.29 15.01
CA ARG A 149 -2.27 -1.74 13.89
C ARG A 149 -1.63 -2.93 13.19
N THR A 150 -2.46 -3.79 12.65
CA THR A 150 -2.07 -4.72 11.59
C THR A 150 -2.95 -4.41 10.39
N MET A 151 -2.31 -4.03 9.32
CA MET A 151 -2.96 -3.54 8.11
C MET A 151 -2.58 -4.43 6.93
N LYS A 152 -3.50 -4.66 6.01
CA LYS A 152 -3.29 -5.38 4.75
C LYS A 152 -3.71 -4.50 3.58
N LEU A 153 -2.83 -4.37 2.60
CA LEU A 153 -3.10 -3.72 1.31
C LEU A 153 -3.24 -4.80 0.26
N ILE A 154 -4.27 -4.69 -0.58
CA ILE A 154 -4.46 -5.51 -1.76
C ILE A 154 -4.58 -4.55 -2.95
N VAL A 155 -3.60 -4.58 -3.84
CA VAL A 155 -3.49 -3.67 -4.98
C VAL A 155 -3.06 -4.46 -6.22
N GLY A 156 -3.91 -4.51 -7.22
CA GLY A 156 -3.68 -5.36 -8.37
C GLY A 156 -3.58 -6.83 -7.94
N ASP A 157 -2.55 -7.50 -8.40
CA ASP A 157 -2.22 -8.88 -8.06
C ASP A 157 -1.16 -9.00 -6.94
N TYR A 158 -0.95 -7.93 -6.19
CA TYR A 158 -0.04 -7.90 -5.03
C TYR A 158 -0.81 -7.70 -3.73
N PHE A 159 -0.24 -8.23 -2.67
CA PHE A 159 -0.65 -7.93 -1.30
C PHE A 159 0.55 -7.61 -0.44
N GLN A 160 0.32 -6.84 0.59
CA GLN A 160 1.23 -6.65 1.71
C GLN A 160 0.41 -6.52 2.99
N TRP A 161 0.86 -7.16 4.06
CA TRP A 161 0.41 -6.83 5.40
C TRP A 161 1.59 -6.32 6.22
N VAL A 162 1.30 -5.42 7.16
CA VAL A 162 2.29 -4.82 8.05
C VAL A 162 1.69 -4.62 9.43
N SER A 163 2.46 -4.94 10.48
CA SER A 163 2.12 -4.70 11.88
C SER A 163 3.08 -3.69 12.49
N TYR A 164 2.55 -2.60 13.03
CA TYR A 164 3.30 -1.46 13.53
C TYR A 164 2.57 -0.73 14.66
N ASN A 165 3.25 0.19 15.33
CA ASN A 165 2.68 1.08 16.34
C ASN A 165 3.17 2.52 16.08
N VAL A 166 2.25 3.43 15.79
CA VAL A 166 2.56 4.82 15.44
C VAL A 166 3.02 5.66 16.64
N VAL A 167 2.65 5.29 17.88
CA VAL A 167 3.04 6.02 19.09
C VAL A 167 4.44 5.62 19.53
N THR A 168 4.68 4.32 19.66
CA THR A 168 6.01 3.79 20.05
C THR A 168 6.98 3.73 18.88
N LYS A 169 6.54 4.09 17.67
CA LYS A 169 7.31 4.06 16.41
C LYS A 169 7.86 2.66 16.06
N LYS A 170 7.29 1.61 16.65
CA LYS A 170 7.79 0.25 16.53
C LYS A 170 7.19 -0.46 15.33
N PHE A 171 8.05 -0.96 14.45
CA PHE A 171 7.73 -1.99 13.48
C PHE A 171 7.78 -3.37 14.15
N PHE A 172 6.79 -4.24 13.88
CA PHE A 172 6.72 -5.56 14.48
C PHE A 172 6.97 -6.66 13.46
N ASP A 173 6.30 -6.60 12.31
CA ASP A 173 6.30 -7.67 11.33
C ASP A 173 5.69 -7.24 10.00
N ALA A 174 6.05 -7.90 8.91
CA ALA A 174 5.43 -7.74 7.61
C ALA A 174 5.56 -8.99 6.75
N GLY A 175 4.67 -9.12 5.80
CA GLY A 175 4.72 -10.11 4.74
C GLY A 175 3.98 -9.62 3.51
N GLY A 176 4.28 -10.19 2.37
CA GLY A 176 3.65 -9.81 1.12
C GLY A 176 4.07 -10.72 -0.03
N GLY A 177 3.51 -10.47 -1.18
CA GLY A 177 3.76 -11.25 -2.39
C GLY A 177 2.65 -11.06 -3.41
N ARG A 178 2.36 -12.13 -4.16
CA ARG A 178 1.29 -12.16 -5.17
C ARG A 178 0.00 -12.66 -4.57
N GLN A 179 -1.12 -12.20 -5.10
CA GLN A 179 -2.44 -12.64 -4.68
C GLN A 179 -3.39 -12.84 -5.86
N THR A 180 -4.39 -13.67 -5.65
CA THR A 180 -5.57 -13.76 -6.51
C THR A 180 -6.81 -13.93 -5.64
N HIS A 181 -7.94 -13.38 -6.09
CA HIS A 181 -9.22 -13.60 -5.41
C HIS A 181 -10.36 -13.69 -6.41
N ALA A 182 -11.23 -14.65 -6.22
CA ALA A 182 -12.45 -14.83 -6.99
C ALA A 182 -13.41 -15.77 -6.27
N LYS A 183 -14.71 -15.51 -6.36
CA LYS A 183 -15.78 -16.44 -5.94
C LYS A 183 -15.59 -17.02 -4.52
N GLY A 184 -15.23 -16.16 -3.55
CA GLY A 184 -15.04 -16.56 -2.16
C GLY A 184 -13.73 -17.28 -1.86
N VAL A 185 -12.81 -17.38 -2.82
CA VAL A 185 -11.47 -17.96 -2.65
C VAL A 185 -10.43 -16.84 -2.80
N TYR A 186 -9.56 -16.71 -1.80
CA TYR A 186 -8.41 -15.80 -1.78
C TYR A 186 -7.12 -16.61 -1.64
N SER A 187 -6.14 -16.35 -2.50
CA SER A 187 -4.87 -17.06 -2.48
C SER A 187 -3.70 -16.08 -2.40
N GLU A 188 -2.71 -16.43 -1.58
CA GLU A 188 -1.46 -15.70 -1.40
C GLU A 188 -0.28 -16.58 -1.84
N GLU A 189 0.62 -16.03 -2.65
CA GLU A 189 1.95 -16.56 -2.89
C GLU A 189 2.96 -15.68 -2.17
N ILE A 190 3.58 -16.21 -1.11
CA ILE A 190 4.39 -15.44 -0.17
C ILE A 190 5.76 -15.15 -0.79
N GLY A 191 6.01 -13.89 -1.16
CA GLY A 191 7.28 -13.41 -1.69
C GLY A 191 8.30 -13.04 -0.59
N TYR A 192 7.80 -12.56 0.56
CA TYR A 192 8.62 -12.30 1.74
C TYR A 192 7.80 -12.39 3.03
N PHE A 193 8.49 -12.70 4.13
CA PHE A 193 7.93 -12.72 5.48
C PHE A 193 9.06 -12.44 6.48
N THR A 194 8.94 -11.37 7.27
CA THR A 194 10.05 -10.90 8.13
C THR A 194 10.42 -11.87 9.24
N LYS A 195 9.46 -12.63 9.78
CA LYS A 195 9.68 -13.57 10.90
C LYS A 195 9.64 -15.05 10.52
N ALA A 196 9.07 -15.37 9.37
CA ALA A 196 8.86 -16.76 8.96
C ALA A 196 9.37 -17.00 7.54
N THR A 197 10.68 -16.89 7.36
CA THR A 197 11.34 -17.04 6.05
C THR A 197 11.08 -18.41 5.41
N ALA A 198 10.83 -19.46 6.20
CA ALA A 198 10.40 -20.77 5.72
C ALA A 198 9.01 -20.77 5.04
N SER A 199 8.23 -19.69 5.20
CA SER A 199 6.95 -19.52 4.52
C SER A 199 7.11 -18.91 3.11
N VAL A 200 8.26 -18.33 2.77
CA VAL A 200 8.51 -17.75 1.45
C VAL A 200 8.46 -18.82 0.36
N GLY A 201 7.70 -18.53 -0.69
CA GLY A 201 7.42 -19.45 -1.80
C GLY A 201 6.19 -20.35 -1.58
N LYS A 202 5.57 -20.36 -0.37
CA LYS A 202 4.34 -21.10 -0.14
C LYS A 202 3.16 -20.40 -0.81
N LYS A 203 2.25 -21.23 -1.35
CA LYS A 203 0.91 -20.80 -1.76
C LYS A 203 -0.07 -21.14 -0.65
N MET A 204 -0.79 -20.15 -0.19
CA MET A 204 -1.84 -20.28 0.83
C MET A 204 -3.18 -19.97 0.19
N THR A 205 -4.19 -20.76 0.54
CA THR A 205 -5.56 -20.55 0.05
C THR A 205 -6.49 -20.40 1.24
N PHE A 206 -7.36 -19.40 1.14
CA PHE A 206 -8.30 -19.00 2.18
C PHE A 206 -9.70 -18.89 1.59
N THR A 207 -10.70 -19.09 2.42
CA THR A 207 -12.05 -18.60 2.13
C THR A 207 -12.17 -17.15 2.53
N TYR A 208 -12.95 -16.39 1.75
CA TYR A 208 -13.29 -15.02 2.10
C TYR A 208 -14.75 -14.72 1.84
N ALA A 209 -15.29 -13.82 2.63
CA ALA A 209 -16.61 -13.22 2.43
C ALA A 209 -16.55 -11.75 2.79
N ILE A 210 -17.27 -10.93 2.02
CA ILE A 210 -17.44 -9.49 2.28
C ILE A 210 -18.85 -9.24 2.79
N ASP A 211 -18.96 -8.52 3.90
CA ASP A 211 -20.21 -8.02 4.46
C ASP A 211 -20.05 -6.52 4.77
N GLY A 212 -20.58 -5.69 3.88
CA GLY A 212 -20.36 -4.25 3.93
C GLY A 212 -18.89 -3.87 3.87
N ASP A 213 -18.37 -3.23 4.93
CA ASP A 213 -16.98 -2.84 5.06
C ASP A 213 -16.10 -3.89 5.76
N ASP A 214 -16.66 -5.06 6.09
CA ASP A 214 -15.95 -6.15 6.74
C ASP A 214 -15.60 -7.27 5.76
N TRP A 215 -14.40 -7.80 5.92
CA TRP A 215 -13.88 -8.97 5.23
C TRP A 215 -13.60 -10.08 6.24
N ARG A 216 -14.32 -11.19 6.17
CA ARG A 216 -13.98 -12.43 6.87
C ARG A 216 -12.92 -13.19 6.07
N HIS A 217 -11.82 -13.51 6.71
CA HIS A 217 -10.65 -14.18 6.15
C HIS A 217 -10.34 -15.42 6.96
N SER A 218 -10.57 -16.62 6.41
CA SER A 218 -10.41 -17.86 7.15
C SER A 218 -9.64 -18.93 6.40
N GLY A 219 -8.84 -19.72 7.12
CA GLY A 219 -8.03 -20.79 6.56
C GLY A 219 -6.83 -21.16 7.42
N GLN A 220 -5.84 -21.83 6.81
CA GLN A 220 -4.60 -22.25 7.48
C GLN A 220 -3.53 -21.16 7.37
N LYS A 221 -2.83 -20.88 8.48
CA LYS A 221 -1.64 -20.01 8.48
C LYS A 221 -0.45 -20.72 7.85
N SER A 222 0.40 -19.99 7.15
CA SER A 222 1.66 -20.53 6.61
C SER A 222 2.64 -21.04 7.68
N THR A 223 2.47 -20.58 8.92
CA THR A 223 3.23 -20.96 10.11
C THR A 223 2.56 -22.05 10.94
N GLY A 224 1.41 -22.53 10.49
CA GLY A 224 0.59 -23.52 11.19
C GLY A 224 -0.56 -22.93 12.01
N GLY A 225 -1.59 -23.73 12.23
CA GLY A 225 -2.81 -23.35 12.94
C GLY A 225 -3.83 -22.63 12.05
N GLN A 226 -5.05 -22.58 12.55
CA GLN A 226 -6.19 -21.93 11.88
C GLN A 226 -6.17 -20.41 12.10
N LEU A 227 -6.72 -19.68 11.13
CA LEU A 227 -7.14 -18.30 11.31
C LEU A 227 -8.61 -18.16 10.89
N ASP A 228 -9.30 -17.27 11.55
CA ASP A 228 -10.63 -16.81 11.17
C ASP A 228 -10.75 -15.34 11.66
N GLU A 229 -10.42 -14.44 10.78
CA GLU A 229 -10.16 -13.04 11.08
C GLU A 229 -11.22 -12.14 10.45
N CYS A 230 -11.58 -11.07 11.14
CA CYS A 230 -12.31 -9.95 10.59
C CYS A 230 -11.35 -8.81 10.28
N TRP A 231 -11.40 -8.36 9.04
CA TRP A 231 -10.69 -7.18 8.55
C TRP A 231 -11.72 -6.14 8.14
N THR A 232 -11.56 -4.90 8.56
CA THR A 232 -12.47 -3.82 8.18
C THR A 232 -11.73 -2.81 7.29
N ARG A 233 -12.43 -2.26 6.30
CA ARG A 233 -11.85 -1.23 5.43
C ARG A 233 -11.31 -0.07 6.27
N ARG A 234 -10.05 0.28 6.03
CA ARG A 234 -9.39 1.34 6.78
C ARG A 234 -10.17 2.65 6.72
N ARG A 235 -10.67 3.05 5.56
CA ARG A 235 -11.46 4.27 5.38
C ARG A 235 -12.68 4.33 6.32
N TYR A 236 -13.38 3.21 6.46
CA TYR A 236 -14.53 3.13 7.37
C TYR A 236 -14.12 3.34 8.83
N ILE A 237 -13.01 2.70 9.25
CA ILE A 237 -12.48 2.85 10.62
C ILE A 237 -12.01 4.29 10.87
N GLU A 238 -11.36 4.93 9.90
CA GLU A 238 -10.90 6.31 10.02
C GLU A 238 -12.07 7.29 10.23
N LEU A 239 -13.18 7.10 9.53
CA LEU A 239 -14.37 7.92 9.71
C LEU A 239 -14.98 7.80 11.12
N GLN A 240 -14.87 6.64 11.76
CA GLN A 240 -15.46 6.39 13.07
C GLN A 240 -14.54 6.77 14.25
N PHE A 241 -13.23 6.58 14.10
CA PHE A 241 -12.28 6.57 15.23
C PHE A 241 -11.15 7.59 15.12
N LYS A 242 -10.98 8.27 14.00
CA LYS A 242 -9.95 9.30 13.88
C LYS A 242 -10.45 10.60 14.51
N PRO A 243 -9.66 11.23 15.43
CA PRO A 243 -10.06 12.50 16.03
C PRO A 243 -10.34 13.56 14.95
N GLY A 244 -11.50 14.23 15.05
CA GLY A 244 -11.89 15.28 14.12
C GLY A 244 -12.68 14.82 12.88
N SER A 245 -13.16 13.59 12.85
CA SER A 245 -14.04 13.06 11.80
C SER A 245 -15.54 13.23 12.08
N ASN A 246 -15.94 14.05 13.05
CA ASN A 246 -17.32 14.48 13.33
C ASN A 246 -17.53 15.92 12.91
#